data_e9cef95c91bb84d56df6f337f3597855
#
_entry.id   e9cef95c91bb84d56df6f337f3597855
#
_cell.length_a   1.000
_cell.length_b   1.000
_cell.length_c   1.000
_cell.angle_alpha   90.00
_cell.angle_beta   90.00
_cell.angle_gamma   90.00
#
_symmetry.space_group_name_H-M   'P 1'
#
loop_
_entity.id
_entity.type
_entity.pdbx_description
1 polymer ?
#
loop_
_entity_poly.entity_id
_entity_poly.type
_entity_poly.pdbx_seq_one_letter_code
_entity_poly.pdbx_strand_id
1 'polypeptide(L)'
;MTNKIVTKAMIMSAGVGSRLEPLTYAVPKPLIPIANKPVMDILLEKLRELGIKNVICNTYYLAEKIIERYQYNQLGIHFNYIKEDTLSGTAGGLKKCQNFFDKGETFIVLSADGLTNADIEKGIASHIKSGAIATIGIKQIPHEEVSHFGVVVTDENGFIKEFQEKPTVEDAKSNYINTGIYIFNYEIFDFIPENTFYDFAKNVFPELLKKRKINTFEINEYWTDIGTLAQYKQSTKDLFFGLCRFKHTPIINSASGKYINNGSEIPACTVFEGTSTIGSGCKIGKNVKIIDSIIWDDVILEDNITVKNSIIASKSHIASDICDEVIGSNEIIQKIKAWFLGYFLLDLEETAQVCKSYLVKIKLYRGTMAQR
;
A
#
# COMPACT_ATOMS: atom_id res chain seq x y z
N MET A 1 -25.42 12.31 -25.17
CA MET A 1 -24.12 12.26 -24.46
C MET A 1 -23.89 10.79 -24.17
N THR A 2 -22.95 10.16 -24.86
CA THR A 2 -22.55 8.76 -24.57
C THR A 2 -22.00 8.75 -23.15
N ASN A 3 -22.67 8.03 -22.25
CA ASN A 3 -22.10 7.74 -20.93
C ASN A 3 -20.76 7.06 -21.15
N LYS A 4 -19.65 7.78 -20.96
CA LYS A 4 -18.31 7.18 -20.94
C LYS A 4 -18.25 6.25 -19.74
N ILE A 5 -18.40 4.95 -20.00
CA ILE A 5 -18.30 3.92 -18.96
C ILE A 5 -16.83 3.67 -18.73
N VAL A 6 -16.35 3.87 -17.51
CA VAL A 6 -14.99 3.49 -17.10
C VAL A 6 -14.97 1.98 -16.91
N THR A 7 -14.16 1.27 -17.70
CA THR A 7 -14.11 -0.21 -17.70
C THR A 7 -12.75 -0.78 -17.31
N LYS A 8 -11.70 0.06 -17.28
CA LYS A 8 -10.33 -0.33 -17.01
C LYS A 8 -9.71 0.49 -15.90
N ALA A 9 -8.80 -0.12 -15.18
CA ALA A 9 -8.01 0.55 -14.16
C ALA A 9 -6.55 0.08 -14.17
N MET A 10 -5.65 0.93 -13.64
CA MET A 10 -4.29 0.57 -13.28
C MET A 10 -4.09 0.65 -11.77
N ILE A 11 -3.33 -0.28 -11.22
CA ILE A 11 -2.81 -0.20 -9.85
C ILE A 11 -1.30 -0.03 -9.92
N MET A 12 -0.79 1.10 -9.41
CA MET A 12 0.65 1.38 -9.33
C MET A 12 1.28 0.59 -8.19
N SER A 13 2.03 -0.46 -8.50
CA SER A 13 2.54 -1.41 -7.50
C SER A 13 4.05 -1.71 -7.57
N ALA A 14 4.82 -0.88 -8.29
CA ALA A 14 6.26 -1.08 -8.45
C ALA A 14 7.13 -0.60 -7.26
N GLY A 15 6.55 0.05 -6.26
CA GLY A 15 7.28 0.64 -5.14
C GLY A 15 7.97 -0.40 -4.24
N VAL A 16 9.21 -0.12 -3.80
CA VAL A 16 10.01 -1.01 -2.93
C VAL A 16 9.45 -1.13 -1.51
N GLY A 17 8.84 -0.06 -0.97
CA GLY A 17 8.28 -0.07 0.38
C GLY A 17 9.30 -0.09 1.51
N SER A 18 10.48 0.52 1.33
CA SER A 18 11.60 0.49 2.30
C SER A 18 11.27 1.01 3.70
N ARG A 19 10.28 1.90 3.83
CA ARG A 19 9.82 2.41 5.14
C ARG A 19 8.99 1.41 5.97
N LEU A 20 8.63 0.27 5.36
CA LEU A 20 7.92 -0.85 6.01
C LEU A 20 8.85 -2.03 6.32
N GLU A 21 10.15 -1.88 6.11
CA GLU A 21 11.12 -2.91 6.50
C GLU A 21 11.10 -3.15 8.02
N PRO A 22 11.24 -4.41 8.44
CA PRO A 22 11.66 -5.61 7.70
C PRO A 22 10.52 -6.39 7.03
N LEU A 23 9.25 -5.96 7.12
CA LEU A 23 8.11 -6.67 6.55
C LEU A 23 8.24 -6.85 5.03
N THR A 24 8.69 -5.78 4.36
CA THR A 24 8.84 -5.76 2.89
C THR A 24 10.03 -6.54 2.36
N TYR A 25 10.87 -7.14 3.19
CA TYR A 25 11.86 -8.10 2.71
C TYR A 25 11.23 -9.39 2.18
N ALA A 26 10.08 -9.78 2.74
CA ALA A 26 9.40 -11.02 2.37
C ALA A 26 8.12 -10.79 1.55
N VAL A 27 7.48 -9.63 1.69
CA VAL A 27 6.18 -9.35 1.11
C VAL A 27 6.20 -7.98 0.43
N PRO A 28 5.88 -7.86 -0.87
CA PRO A 28 5.83 -6.56 -1.52
C PRO A 28 4.74 -5.69 -0.88
N LYS A 29 4.94 -4.38 -0.84
CA LYS A 29 4.07 -3.41 -0.18
C LYS A 29 2.57 -3.61 -0.48
N PRO A 30 2.14 -3.85 -1.74
CA PRO A 30 0.73 -4.09 -2.08
C PRO A 30 0.10 -5.30 -1.39
N LEU A 31 0.91 -6.26 -0.96
CA LEU A 31 0.47 -7.48 -0.28
C LEU A 31 0.56 -7.42 1.25
N ILE A 32 0.95 -6.29 1.83
CA ILE A 32 0.89 -6.08 3.29
C ILE A 32 -0.58 -6.26 3.73
N PRO A 33 -0.88 -7.13 4.72
CA PRO A 33 -2.25 -7.42 5.09
C PRO A 33 -2.81 -6.41 6.09
N ILE A 34 -4.03 -5.96 5.87
CA ILE A 34 -4.89 -5.29 6.87
C ILE A 34 -5.95 -6.29 7.31
N ALA A 35 -5.99 -6.60 8.60
CA ALA A 35 -6.84 -7.69 9.14
C ALA A 35 -6.75 -8.95 8.27
N ASN A 36 -5.51 -9.37 7.99
CA ASN A 36 -5.17 -10.57 7.22
C ASN A 36 -5.60 -10.56 5.73
N LYS A 37 -5.96 -9.41 5.20
CA LYS A 37 -6.30 -9.22 3.79
C LYS A 37 -5.32 -8.25 3.13
N PRO A 38 -4.61 -8.61 2.06
CA PRO A 38 -3.74 -7.70 1.33
C PRO A 38 -4.46 -6.42 0.91
N VAL A 39 -3.77 -5.28 1.01
CA VAL A 39 -4.33 -3.98 0.58
C VAL A 39 -4.76 -4.02 -0.88
N MET A 40 -3.98 -4.65 -1.74
CA MET A 40 -4.34 -4.78 -3.16
C MET A 40 -5.61 -5.60 -3.39
N ASP A 41 -5.91 -6.62 -2.56
CA ASP A 41 -7.19 -7.33 -2.61
C ASP A 41 -8.37 -6.39 -2.35
N ILE A 42 -8.23 -5.50 -1.36
CA ILE A 42 -9.24 -4.51 -1.00
C ILE A 42 -9.49 -3.55 -2.17
N LEU A 43 -8.43 -3.07 -2.82
CA LEU A 43 -8.54 -2.19 -3.98
C LEU A 43 -9.18 -2.90 -5.20
N LEU A 44 -8.80 -4.15 -5.47
CA LEU A 44 -9.37 -4.95 -6.56
C LEU A 44 -10.86 -5.23 -6.32
N GLU A 45 -11.27 -5.53 -5.09
CA GLU A 45 -12.68 -5.69 -4.73
C GLU A 45 -13.46 -4.39 -4.93
N LYS A 46 -12.90 -3.25 -4.54
CA LYS A 46 -13.50 -1.94 -4.76
C LYS A 46 -13.68 -1.65 -6.26
N LEU A 47 -12.67 -1.92 -7.08
CA LEU A 47 -12.79 -1.78 -8.54
C LEU A 47 -13.87 -2.70 -9.13
N ARG A 48 -13.94 -3.94 -8.66
CA ARG A 48 -14.99 -4.89 -9.07
C ARG A 48 -16.38 -4.39 -8.70
N GLU A 49 -16.57 -3.81 -7.52
CA GLU A 49 -17.86 -3.22 -7.10
C GLU A 49 -18.30 -2.08 -7.99
N LEU A 50 -17.35 -1.31 -8.53
CA LEU A 50 -17.58 -0.27 -9.54
C LEU A 50 -17.84 -0.84 -10.96
N GLY A 51 -17.90 -2.18 -11.11
CA GLY A 51 -18.06 -2.85 -12.40
C GLY A 51 -16.78 -2.92 -13.24
N ILE A 52 -15.64 -2.48 -12.71
CA ILE A 52 -14.35 -2.50 -13.41
C ILE A 52 -13.72 -3.88 -13.19
N LYS A 53 -13.60 -4.65 -14.28
CA LYS A 53 -13.09 -6.02 -14.25
C LYS A 53 -11.73 -6.18 -14.93
N ASN A 54 -11.31 -5.21 -15.73
CA ASN A 54 -10.04 -5.25 -16.45
C ASN A 54 -9.05 -4.34 -15.72
N VAL A 55 -8.05 -4.93 -15.09
CA VAL A 55 -7.06 -4.22 -14.29
C VAL A 55 -5.65 -4.60 -14.76
N ILE A 56 -4.78 -3.60 -14.87
CA ILE A 56 -3.35 -3.78 -15.09
C ILE A 56 -2.56 -3.25 -13.91
N CYS A 57 -1.42 -3.85 -13.60
CA CYS A 57 -0.46 -3.26 -12.68
C CYS A 57 0.96 -3.23 -13.26
N ASN A 58 1.76 -2.27 -12.85
CA ASN A 58 3.20 -2.31 -13.01
C ASN A 58 3.83 -2.94 -11.77
N THR A 59 4.79 -3.82 -11.95
CA THR A 59 5.49 -4.50 -10.85
C THR A 59 7.00 -4.35 -11.03
N TYR A 60 7.73 -4.33 -9.92
CA TYR A 60 9.19 -4.28 -9.91
C TYR A 60 9.75 -5.11 -8.76
N TYR A 61 9.55 -4.64 -7.53
CA TYR A 61 10.07 -5.28 -6.34
C TYR A 61 9.19 -6.48 -5.93
N LEU A 62 9.80 -7.66 -5.75
CA LEU A 62 9.10 -8.92 -5.44
C LEU A 62 7.92 -9.18 -6.40
N ALA A 63 8.11 -8.87 -7.68
CA ALA A 63 7.08 -8.92 -8.72
C ALA A 63 6.37 -10.28 -8.79
N GLU A 64 7.13 -11.37 -8.67
CA GLU A 64 6.60 -12.74 -8.78
C GLU A 64 5.53 -13.01 -7.73
N LYS A 65 5.65 -12.49 -6.50
CA LYS A 65 4.63 -12.66 -5.46
C LYS A 65 3.29 -12.01 -5.80
N ILE A 66 3.32 -10.87 -6.49
CA ILE A 66 2.10 -10.20 -6.98
C ILE A 66 1.50 -11.01 -8.13
N ILE A 67 2.34 -11.43 -9.08
CA ILE A 67 1.93 -12.20 -10.25
C ILE A 67 1.31 -13.53 -9.82
N GLU A 68 2.00 -14.32 -9.01
CA GLU A 68 1.52 -15.61 -8.50
C GLU A 68 0.17 -15.49 -7.81
N ARG A 69 -0.04 -14.43 -7.03
CA ARG A 69 -1.30 -14.23 -6.32
C ARG A 69 -2.48 -13.95 -7.25
N TYR A 70 -2.29 -13.15 -8.31
CA TYR A 70 -3.41 -12.62 -9.10
C TYR A 70 -3.58 -13.22 -10.49
N GLN A 71 -2.62 -13.99 -11.00
CA GLN A 71 -2.67 -14.57 -12.35
C GLN A 71 -3.88 -15.49 -12.63
N TYR A 72 -4.51 -16.04 -11.58
CA TYR A 72 -5.61 -17.01 -11.72
C TYR A 72 -7.01 -16.44 -11.41
N ASN A 73 -7.22 -15.14 -11.56
CA ASN A 73 -8.54 -14.49 -11.48
C ASN A 73 -9.42 -14.92 -10.27
N GLN A 74 -8.86 -15.02 -9.10
CA GLN A 74 -9.59 -15.44 -7.89
C GLN A 74 -10.65 -14.44 -7.41
N LEU A 75 -10.53 -13.15 -7.80
CA LEU A 75 -11.41 -12.06 -7.38
C LEU A 75 -12.43 -11.63 -8.44
N GLY A 76 -12.57 -12.37 -9.55
CA GLY A 76 -13.42 -11.97 -10.68
C GLY A 76 -12.90 -10.76 -11.45
N ILE A 77 -11.57 -10.54 -11.43
CA ILE A 77 -10.83 -9.50 -12.12
C ILE A 77 -9.94 -10.13 -13.20
N HIS A 78 -9.99 -9.62 -14.40
CA HIS A 78 -9.01 -9.93 -15.44
C HIS A 78 -7.74 -9.13 -15.15
N PHE A 79 -6.80 -9.77 -14.48
CA PHE A 79 -5.59 -9.13 -14.01
C PHE A 79 -4.49 -9.24 -15.06
N ASN A 80 -3.92 -8.10 -15.42
CA ASN A 80 -2.77 -7.95 -16.30
C ASN A 80 -1.61 -7.32 -15.55
N TYR A 81 -0.39 -7.53 -16.00
CA TYR A 81 0.79 -6.92 -15.37
C TYR A 81 1.88 -6.60 -16.38
N ILE A 82 2.70 -5.61 -16.02
CA ILE A 82 3.98 -5.34 -16.65
C ILE A 82 5.06 -5.41 -15.60
N LYS A 83 6.08 -6.24 -15.81
CA LYS A 83 7.28 -6.28 -14.97
C LYS A 83 8.27 -5.24 -15.49
N GLU A 84 8.68 -4.33 -14.62
CA GLU A 84 9.69 -3.32 -14.93
C GLU A 84 11.09 -3.86 -14.60
N ASP A 85 12.06 -3.67 -15.49
CA ASP A 85 13.46 -4.00 -15.23
C ASP A 85 14.13 -2.91 -14.37
N THR A 86 13.67 -1.67 -14.52
CA THR A 86 14.09 -0.51 -13.73
C THR A 86 12.88 0.35 -13.43
N LEU A 87 12.86 0.97 -12.23
CA LEU A 87 11.79 1.90 -11.87
C LEU A 87 11.72 3.06 -12.85
N SER A 88 10.54 3.29 -13.40
CA SER A 88 10.28 4.37 -14.37
C SER A 88 9.53 5.57 -13.81
N GLY A 89 9.27 5.59 -12.49
CA GLY A 89 8.46 6.62 -11.84
C GLY A 89 6.96 6.37 -12.03
N THR A 90 6.13 7.19 -11.39
CA THR A 90 4.67 6.99 -11.37
C THR A 90 4.05 7.13 -12.77
N ALA A 91 4.42 8.16 -13.50
CA ALA A 91 3.94 8.39 -14.86
C ALA A 91 4.61 7.48 -15.90
N GLY A 92 5.91 7.21 -15.75
CA GLY A 92 6.61 6.26 -16.63
C GLY A 92 6.05 4.85 -16.51
N GLY A 93 5.68 4.40 -15.30
CA GLY A 93 4.98 3.13 -15.10
C GLY A 93 3.63 3.08 -15.80
N LEU A 94 2.85 4.18 -15.75
CA LEU A 94 1.61 4.28 -16.51
C LEU A 94 1.89 4.23 -18.02
N LYS A 95 2.91 4.93 -18.52
CA LYS A 95 3.28 4.91 -19.96
C LYS A 95 3.57 3.52 -20.47
N LYS A 96 4.26 2.69 -19.70
CA LYS A 96 4.51 1.28 -20.05
C LYS A 96 3.23 0.47 -20.19
N CYS A 97 2.17 0.84 -19.46
CA CYS A 97 0.86 0.21 -19.53
C CYS A 97 -0.05 0.76 -20.66
N GLN A 98 0.40 1.72 -21.46
CA GLN A 98 -0.43 2.45 -22.43
C GLN A 98 -1.23 1.53 -23.38
N ASN A 99 -0.62 0.46 -23.88
CA ASN A 99 -1.25 -0.47 -24.83
C ASN A 99 -2.43 -1.27 -24.24
N PHE A 100 -2.62 -1.23 -22.93
CA PHE A 100 -3.76 -1.83 -22.26
C PHE A 100 -5.03 -0.98 -22.41
N PHE A 101 -4.88 0.31 -22.60
CA PHE A 101 -5.99 1.28 -22.70
C PHE A 101 -6.32 1.59 -24.14
N ASP A 102 -7.61 1.83 -24.42
CA ASP A 102 -8.07 2.19 -25.75
C ASP A 102 -8.02 3.71 -25.96
N LYS A 103 -7.75 4.15 -27.20
CA LYS A 103 -7.76 5.57 -27.53
C LYS A 103 -9.13 6.19 -27.24
N GLY A 104 -9.12 7.34 -26.56
CA GLY A 104 -10.33 8.07 -26.14
C GLY A 104 -11.02 7.48 -24.90
N GLU A 105 -10.45 6.45 -24.26
CA GLU A 105 -10.98 5.88 -23.02
C GLU A 105 -10.70 6.78 -21.82
N THR A 106 -11.59 6.74 -20.84
CA THR A 106 -11.36 7.24 -19.47
C THR A 106 -11.10 6.05 -18.56
N PHE A 107 -10.08 6.13 -17.72
CA PHE A 107 -9.67 5.04 -16.85
C PHE A 107 -9.24 5.53 -15.46
N ILE A 108 -9.16 4.62 -14.50
CA ILE A 108 -8.75 4.90 -13.13
C ILE A 108 -7.30 4.45 -12.91
N VAL A 109 -6.56 5.23 -12.12
CA VAL A 109 -5.24 4.83 -11.61
C VAL A 109 -5.26 4.95 -10.09
N LEU A 110 -4.87 3.87 -9.39
CA LEU A 110 -4.81 3.81 -7.94
C LEU A 110 -3.39 3.51 -7.47
N SER A 111 -2.96 4.13 -6.39
CA SER A 111 -1.75 3.72 -5.67
C SER A 111 -2.03 2.45 -4.88
N ALA A 112 -1.16 1.43 -5.00
CA ALA A 112 -1.36 0.10 -4.42
C ALA A 112 -1.28 0.07 -2.88
N ASP A 113 -0.89 1.15 -2.26
CA ASP A 113 -0.78 1.32 -0.81
C ASP A 113 -1.91 2.14 -0.18
N GLY A 114 -2.83 2.65 -1.01
CA GLY A 114 -3.98 3.43 -0.55
C GLY A 114 -5.07 2.54 0.05
N LEU A 115 -5.37 2.73 1.33
CA LEU A 115 -6.50 2.11 2.00
C LEU A 115 -7.65 3.12 2.06
N THR A 116 -8.78 2.85 1.38
CA THR A 116 -9.80 3.88 1.20
C THR A 116 -11.22 3.38 1.00
N ASN A 117 -12.17 4.13 1.56
CA ASN A 117 -13.61 4.01 1.29
C ASN A 117 -14.11 5.06 0.28
N ALA A 118 -13.22 5.82 -0.36
CA ALA A 118 -13.58 6.92 -1.27
C ALA A 118 -14.68 6.55 -2.27
N ASP A 119 -15.61 7.46 -2.48
CA ASP A 119 -16.62 7.37 -3.53
C ASP A 119 -15.98 7.72 -4.90
N ILE A 120 -15.44 6.69 -5.56
CA ILE A 120 -14.79 6.85 -6.88
C ILE A 120 -15.82 7.20 -7.96
N GLU A 121 -17.09 6.79 -7.83
CA GLU A 121 -18.16 7.16 -8.79
C GLU A 121 -18.37 8.68 -8.80
N LYS A 122 -18.35 9.33 -7.63
CA LYS A 122 -18.36 10.80 -7.51
C LYS A 122 -17.17 11.42 -8.25
N GLY A 123 -15.99 10.82 -8.13
CA GLY A 123 -14.80 11.24 -8.85
C GLY A 123 -14.97 11.13 -10.37
N ILE A 124 -15.49 10.01 -10.87
CA ILE A 124 -15.77 9.79 -12.29
C ILE A 124 -16.79 10.84 -12.80
N ALA A 125 -17.84 11.07 -12.06
CA ALA A 125 -18.85 12.07 -12.42
C ALA A 125 -18.25 13.50 -12.49
N SER A 126 -17.41 13.86 -11.52
CA SER A 126 -16.67 15.13 -11.51
C SER A 126 -15.73 15.25 -12.72
N HIS A 127 -15.01 14.19 -13.06
CA HIS A 127 -14.10 14.14 -14.20
C HIS A 127 -14.85 14.40 -15.52
N ILE A 128 -15.94 13.68 -15.75
CA ILE A 128 -16.76 13.82 -16.96
C ILE A 128 -17.35 15.23 -17.07
N LYS A 129 -17.86 15.78 -15.96
CA LYS A 129 -18.45 17.12 -15.91
C LYS A 129 -17.44 18.21 -16.18
N SER A 130 -16.20 18.07 -15.68
CA SER A 130 -15.15 19.09 -15.82
C SER A 130 -14.54 19.15 -17.21
N GLY A 131 -14.58 18.06 -17.97
CA GLY A 131 -13.87 17.92 -19.26
C GLY A 131 -12.36 17.99 -19.13
N ALA A 132 -11.82 17.80 -17.93
CA ALA A 132 -10.38 17.77 -17.67
C ALA A 132 -9.70 16.52 -18.26
N ILE A 133 -8.40 16.58 -18.50
CA ILE A 133 -7.59 15.41 -18.88
C ILE A 133 -7.33 14.51 -17.67
N ALA A 134 -7.16 15.13 -16.50
CA ALA A 134 -6.90 14.49 -15.24
C ALA A 134 -7.84 14.98 -14.14
N THR A 135 -8.26 14.08 -13.26
CA THR A 135 -8.94 14.40 -12.00
C THR A 135 -8.21 13.68 -10.87
N ILE A 136 -7.88 14.41 -9.82
CA ILE A 136 -7.14 13.92 -8.65
C ILE A 136 -8.09 13.85 -7.46
N GLY A 137 -8.12 12.69 -6.79
CA GLY A 137 -8.72 12.57 -5.47
C GLY A 137 -7.89 13.34 -4.45
N ILE A 138 -8.52 14.29 -3.78
CA ILE A 138 -7.87 15.09 -2.72
C ILE A 138 -8.54 14.84 -1.38
N LYS A 139 -7.75 14.94 -0.30
CA LYS A 139 -8.25 14.82 1.06
C LYS A 139 -7.69 15.91 1.94
N GLN A 140 -8.54 16.47 2.77
CA GLN A 140 -8.12 17.41 3.81
C GLN A 140 -7.52 16.63 4.98
N ILE A 141 -6.35 17.03 5.45
CA ILE A 141 -5.64 16.45 6.60
C ILE A 141 -5.21 17.54 7.58
N PRO A 142 -4.79 17.19 8.82
CA PRO A 142 -4.13 18.12 9.72
C PRO A 142 -2.94 18.80 9.05
N HIS A 143 -2.78 20.11 9.28
CA HIS A 143 -1.75 20.90 8.58
C HIS A 143 -0.32 20.42 8.91
N GLU A 144 -0.11 19.91 10.11
CA GLU A 144 1.16 19.36 10.59
C GLU A 144 1.65 18.12 9.84
N GLU A 145 0.74 17.44 9.12
CA GLU A 145 1.04 16.20 8.39
C GLU A 145 1.34 16.41 6.90
N VAL A 146 1.11 17.63 6.37
CA VAL A 146 1.17 17.90 4.91
C VAL A 146 2.53 17.63 4.27
N SER A 147 3.62 17.73 5.04
CA SER A 147 4.99 17.53 4.54
C SER A 147 5.28 16.11 4.02
N HIS A 148 4.40 15.17 4.30
CA HIS A 148 4.54 13.79 3.81
C HIS A 148 3.93 13.56 2.42
N PHE A 149 3.13 14.52 1.93
CA PHE A 149 2.30 14.36 0.73
C PHE A 149 2.49 15.48 -0.29
N GLY A 150 2.01 15.25 -1.50
CA GLY A 150 1.80 16.33 -2.47
C GLY A 150 0.61 17.19 -2.04
N VAL A 151 0.82 18.49 -1.87
CA VAL A 151 -0.20 19.45 -1.47
C VAL A 151 -0.85 20.08 -2.70
N VAL A 152 -2.17 20.25 -2.66
CA VAL A 152 -2.99 20.73 -3.77
C VAL A 152 -3.70 22.01 -3.38
N VAL A 153 -3.58 23.03 -4.23
CA VAL A 153 -4.33 24.31 -4.10
C VAL A 153 -5.32 24.38 -5.27
N THR A 154 -6.61 24.56 -4.99
CA THR A 154 -7.67 24.61 -5.99
C THR A 154 -8.22 26.01 -6.17
N ASP A 155 -8.90 26.23 -7.31
CA ASP A 155 -9.80 27.37 -7.50
C ASP A 155 -11.21 27.04 -7.01
N GLU A 156 -12.11 28.01 -7.09
CA GLU A 156 -13.53 27.90 -6.72
C GLU A 156 -14.34 26.87 -7.54
N ASN A 157 -13.82 26.50 -8.72
CA ASN A 157 -14.42 25.52 -9.60
C ASN A 157 -13.84 24.11 -9.44
N GLY A 158 -12.89 23.92 -8.49
CA GLY A 158 -12.25 22.64 -8.21
C GLY A 158 -11.09 22.31 -9.15
N PHE A 159 -10.64 23.24 -10.00
CA PHE A 159 -9.42 23.04 -10.79
C PHE A 159 -8.19 23.39 -9.97
N ILE A 160 -7.12 22.59 -10.18
CA ILE A 160 -5.83 22.82 -9.48
C ILE A 160 -5.16 24.07 -10.05
N LYS A 161 -4.79 24.98 -9.15
CA LYS A 161 -3.98 26.16 -9.44
C LYS A 161 -2.51 25.94 -9.19
N GLU A 162 -2.19 25.18 -8.13
CA GLU A 162 -0.82 24.94 -7.70
C GLU A 162 -0.71 23.53 -7.11
N PHE A 163 0.44 22.91 -7.34
CA PHE A 163 0.80 21.62 -6.77
C PHE A 163 2.18 21.75 -6.12
N GLN A 164 2.31 21.39 -4.85
CA GLN A 164 3.56 21.41 -4.10
C GLN A 164 3.93 19.98 -3.69
N GLU A 165 5.06 19.47 -4.15
CA GLU A 165 5.52 18.12 -3.79
C GLU A 165 6.25 18.15 -2.46
N LYS A 166 5.62 17.64 -1.40
CA LYS A 166 6.16 17.51 -0.04
C LYS A 166 6.78 18.81 0.47
N PRO A 167 6.00 19.90 0.54
CA PRO A 167 6.49 21.17 1.09
C PRO A 167 6.81 21.02 2.58
N THR A 168 7.55 21.96 3.15
CA THR A 168 7.58 22.09 4.60
C THR A 168 6.21 22.48 5.12
N VAL A 169 5.94 22.29 6.41
CA VAL A 169 4.66 22.68 7.02
C VAL A 169 4.43 24.19 6.86
N GLU A 170 5.49 24.99 7.00
CA GLU A 170 5.44 26.45 6.89
C GLU A 170 5.20 26.94 5.46
N ASP A 171 5.69 26.19 4.45
CA ASP A 171 5.56 26.57 3.04
C ASP A 171 4.28 26.02 2.38
N ALA A 172 3.55 25.13 3.07
CA ALA A 172 2.35 24.51 2.55
C ALA A 172 1.21 25.52 2.42
N LYS A 173 0.72 25.72 1.19
CA LYS A 173 -0.33 26.69 0.87
C LYS A 173 -1.74 26.16 1.05
N SER A 174 -1.89 24.89 1.40
CA SER A 174 -3.15 24.20 1.61
C SER A 174 -2.92 23.00 2.51
N ASN A 175 -4.00 22.46 3.06
CA ASN A 175 -4.00 21.16 3.74
C ASN A 175 -4.77 20.08 2.99
N TYR A 176 -5.07 20.30 1.70
CA TYR A 176 -5.55 19.28 0.80
C TYR A 176 -4.36 18.54 0.15
N ILE A 177 -4.37 17.23 0.25
CA ILE A 177 -3.29 16.38 -0.26
C ILE A 177 -3.76 15.52 -1.44
N ASN A 178 -2.81 15.13 -2.27
CA ASN A 178 -2.96 14.14 -3.32
C ASN A 178 -3.03 12.73 -2.71
N THR A 179 -4.12 12.02 -2.96
CA THR A 179 -4.37 10.70 -2.38
C THR A 179 -3.83 9.52 -3.21
N GLY A 180 -3.29 9.77 -4.39
CA GLY A 180 -2.90 8.69 -5.30
C GLY A 180 -4.09 8.01 -6.01
N ILE A 181 -5.27 8.65 -6.00
CA ILE A 181 -6.45 8.21 -6.75
C ILE A 181 -6.63 9.17 -7.92
N TYR A 182 -6.53 8.65 -9.14
CA TYR A 182 -6.63 9.44 -10.34
C TYR A 182 -7.66 8.89 -11.31
N ILE A 183 -8.28 9.80 -12.06
CA ILE A 183 -9.12 9.49 -13.21
C ILE A 183 -8.53 10.24 -14.39
N PHE A 184 -8.11 9.52 -15.42
CA PHE A 184 -7.44 10.07 -16.57
C PHE A 184 -8.21 9.76 -17.86
N ASN A 185 -8.18 10.71 -18.79
CA ASN A 185 -8.45 10.43 -20.18
C ASN A 185 -7.19 9.91 -20.86
N TYR A 186 -7.35 9.14 -21.95
CA TYR A 186 -6.24 8.58 -22.72
C TYR A 186 -5.21 9.63 -23.16
N GLU A 187 -5.63 10.88 -23.36
CA GLU A 187 -4.75 12.01 -23.71
C GLU A 187 -3.66 12.30 -22.68
N ILE A 188 -3.73 11.70 -21.49
CA ILE A 188 -2.65 11.79 -20.47
C ILE A 188 -1.33 11.25 -21.01
N PHE A 189 -1.37 10.24 -21.91
CA PHE A 189 -0.19 9.63 -22.51
C PHE A 189 0.61 10.57 -23.42
N ASP A 190 -0.01 11.62 -23.95
CA ASP A 190 0.65 12.63 -24.78
C ASP A 190 1.62 13.51 -23.96
N PHE A 191 1.48 13.49 -22.63
CA PHE A 191 2.32 14.23 -21.67
C PHE A 191 3.43 13.37 -21.07
N ILE A 192 3.54 12.10 -21.44
CA ILE A 192 4.50 11.16 -20.86
C ILE A 192 5.39 10.61 -21.96
N PRO A 193 6.70 10.94 -21.96
CA PRO A 193 7.64 10.40 -22.93
C PRO A 193 7.85 8.89 -22.72
N GLU A 194 8.22 8.19 -23.78
CA GLU A 194 8.58 6.78 -23.72
C GLU A 194 9.96 6.58 -23.09
N ASN A 195 10.13 5.43 -22.42
CA ASN A 195 11.43 4.95 -21.92
C ASN A 195 12.19 5.96 -21.03
N THR A 196 11.43 6.79 -20.28
CA THR A 196 12.00 7.84 -19.44
C THR A 196 11.46 7.69 -18.01
N PHE A 197 12.32 7.91 -17.01
CA PHE A 197 11.85 8.08 -15.63
C PHE A 197 11.01 9.34 -15.55
N TYR A 198 9.72 9.20 -15.26
CA TYR A 198 8.77 10.30 -15.26
C TYR A 198 7.78 10.17 -14.12
N ASP A 199 7.53 11.29 -13.43
CA ASP A 199 6.66 11.33 -12.25
C ASP A 199 5.46 12.25 -12.50
N PHE A 200 4.28 11.86 -11.98
CA PHE A 200 3.08 12.68 -12.12
C PHE A 200 3.26 14.06 -11.50
N ALA A 201 3.70 14.11 -10.24
CA ALA A 201 3.77 15.34 -9.48
C ALA A 201 4.84 16.31 -10.01
N LYS A 202 6.00 15.76 -10.40
CA LYS A 202 7.16 16.57 -10.81
C LYS A 202 7.14 16.95 -12.28
N ASN A 203 6.53 16.13 -13.12
CA ASN A 203 6.67 16.28 -14.57
C ASN A 203 5.32 16.50 -15.28
N VAL A 204 4.32 15.63 -15.05
CA VAL A 204 3.06 15.68 -15.80
C VAL A 204 2.14 16.80 -15.32
N PHE A 205 1.91 16.88 -14.01
CA PHE A 205 0.98 17.86 -13.45
C PHE A 205 1.39 19.31 -13.74
N PRO A 206 2.67 19.72 -13.64
CA PRO A 206 3.07 21.06 -14.03
C PRO A 206 2.73 21.45 -15.47
N GLU A 207 2.82 20.49 -16.41
CA GLU A 207 2.44 20.75 -17.82
C GLU A 207 0.92 20.86 -18.00
N LEU A 208 0.15 20.02 -17.32
CA LEU A 208 -1.30 20.08 -17.34
C LEU A 208 -1.85 21.34 -16.66
N LEU A 209 -1.20 21.83 -15.60
CA LEU A 209 -1.57 23.08 -14.92
C LEU A 209 -1.52 24.29 -15.85
N LYS A 210 -0.49 24.39 -16.71
CA LYS A 210 -0.37 25.47 -17.71
C LYS A 210 -1.60 25.53 -18.63
N LYS A 211 -2.27 24.40 -18.84
CA LYS A 211 -3.45 24.26 -19.69
C LYS A 211 -4.78 24.25 -18.94
N ARG A 212 -4.75 24.40 -17.59
CA ARG A 212 -5.94 24.24 -16.69
C ARG A 212 -6.69 22.93 -16.95
N LYS A 213 -5.96 21.81 -17.05
CA LYS A 213 -6.52 20.50 -17.43
C LYS A 213 -6.58 19.50 -16.28
N ILE A 214 -6.40 19.93 -15.02
CA ILE A 214 -6.49 19.08 -13.83
C ILE A 214 -7.65 19.56 -12.96
N ASN A 215 -8.63 18.68 -12.77
CA ASN A 215 -9.74 18.84 -11.85
C ASN A 215 -9.48 18.03 -10.56
N THR A 216 -10.30 18.27 -9.53
CA THR A 216 -10.25 17.51 -8.28
C THR A 216 -11.62 16.93 -7.92
N PHE A 217 -11.62 15.93 -7.05
CA PHE A 217 -12.76 15.53 -6.25
C PHE A 217 -12.33 15.28 -4.81
N GLU A 218 -13.11 15.80 -3.88
CA GLU A 218 -12.81 15.69 -2.45
C GLU A 218 -13.29 14.34 -1.89
N ILE A 219 -12.41 13.68 -1.14
CA ILE A 219 -12.66 12.44 -0.43
C ILE A 219 -12.96 12.78 1.03
N ASN A 220 -14.23 12.69 1.41
CA ASN A 220 -14.68 12.90 2.78
C ASN A 220 -14.59 11.60 3.60
N GLU A 221 -14.62 10.48 2.91
CA GLU A 221 -14.56 9.13 3.48
C GLU A 221 -13.15 8.82 4.01
N TYR A 222 -13.00 7.65 4.58
CA TYR A 222 -11.70 7.18 5.06
C TYR A 222 -10.70 7.03 3.90
N TRP A 223 -9.51 7.55 4.11
CA TRP A 223 -8.34 7.34 3.26
C TRP A 223 -7.07 7.45 4.10
N THR A 224 -6.15 6.55 3.89
CA THR A 224 -4.77 6.60 4.37
C THR A 224 -3.86 5.84 3.41
N ASP A 225 -2.57 6.16 3.37
CA ASP A 225 -1.58 5.30 2.75
C ASP A 225 -0.93 4.39 3.82
N ILE A 226 -0.53 3.20 3.43
CA ILE A 226 0.27 2.33 4.29
C ILE A 226 1.75 2.59 3.95
N GLY A 227 2.21 3.79 4.28
CA GLY A 227 3.54 4.27 3.93
C GLY A 227 4.62 3.92 4.95
N THR A 228 4.26 3.77 6.23
CA THR A 228 5.18 3.53 7.36
C THR A 228 4.61 2.49 8.32
N LEU A 229 5.46 1.94 9.19
CA LEU A 229 5.02 1.01 10.25
C LEU A 229 4.02 1.64 11.21
N ALA A 230 4.15 2.94 11.49
CA ALA A 230 3.20 3.68 12.33
C ALA A 230 1.83 3.80 11.66
N GLN A 231 1.79 4.20 10.38
CA GLN A 231 0.55 4.25 9.59
C GLN A 231 -0.09 2.86 9.44
N TYR A 232 0.71 1.81 9.28
CA TYR A 232 0.21 0.44 9.23
C TYR A 232 -0.48 0.02 10.53
N LYS A 233 0.14 0.28 11.70
CA LYS A 233 -0.48 0.03 13.01
C LYS A 233 -1.76 0.86 13.18
N GLN A 234 -1.73 2.15 12.80
CA GLN A 234 -2.89 3.02 12.92
C GLN A 234 -4.03 2.55 12.02
N SER A 235 -3.77 2.19 10.76
CA SER A 235 -4.80 1.66 9.85
C SER A 235 -5.49 0.41 10.40
N THR A 236 -4.74 -0.45 11.09
CA THR A 236 -5.31 -1.62 11.76
C THR A 236 -6.22 -1.21 12.92
N LYS A 237 -5.83 -0.23 13.74
CA LYS A 237 -6.68 0.33 14.81
C LYS A 237 -7.94 0.99 14.26
N ASP A 238 -7.82 1.77 13.19
CA ASP A 238 -8.94 2.45 12.54
C ASP A 238 -10.02 1.46 12.08
N LEU A 239 -9.59 0.28 11.63
CA LEU A 239 -10.50 -0.80 11.29
C LEU A 239 -11.29 -1.31 12.52
N PHE A 240 -10.62 -1.49 13.67
CA PHE A 240 -11.28 -1.88 14.94
C PHE A 240 -12.27 -0.83 15.42
N PHE A 241 -11.95 0.44 15.26
CA PHE A 241 -12.85 1.54 15.63
C PHE A 241 -13.96 1.80 14.60
N GLY A 242 -13.99 1.04 13.50
CA GLY A 242 -15.01 1.15 12.45
C GLY A 242 -14.89 2.42 11.61
N LEU A 243 -13.78 3.13 11.68
CA LEU A 243 -13.48 4.30 10.84
C LEU A 243 -13.25 3.89 9.37
N CYS A 244 -12.72 2.69 9.18
CA CYS A 244 -12.50 2.05 7.90
C CYS A 244 -13.40 0.81 7.80
N ARG A 245 -14.24 0.74 6.76
CA ARG A 245 -15.15 -0.40 6.55
C ARG A 245 -15.08 -0.84 5.09
N PHE A 246 -14.77 -2.12 4.88
CA PHE A 246 -14.81 -2.74 3.56
C PHE A 246 -15.94 -3.80 3.55
N LYS A 247 -16.60 -3.97 2.42
CA LYS A 247 -17.77 -4.84 2.28
C LYS A 247 -17.52 -6.29 2.70
N HIS A 248 -16.31 -6.78 2.50
CA HIS A 248 -15.90 -8.15 2.83
C HIS A 248 -14.90 -8.22 4.00
N THR A 249 -14.74 -7.15 4.73
CA THR A 249 -13.99 -7.20 5.98
C THR A 249 -14.88 -7.87 7.01
N PRO A 250 -14.39 -8.87 7.73
CA PRO A 250 -15.14 -9.43 8.84
C PRO A 250 -15.57 -8.33 9.81
N ILE A 251 -16.79 -8.43 10.35
CA ILE A 251 -17.22 -7.52 11.40
C ILE A 251 -16.29 -7.76 12.59
N ILE A 252 -15.33 -6.87 12.74
CA ILE A 252 -14.46 -6.90 13.89
C ILE A 252 -15.30 -6.49 15.09
N ASN A 253 -15.48 -7.43 16.02
CA ASN A 253 -16.17 -7.13 17.27
C ASN A 253 -15.28 -6.20 18.10
N SER A 254 -15.51 -4.89 18.00
CA SER A 254 -14.78 -3.87 18.72
C SER A 254 -14.80 -4.07 20.25
N ALA A 255 -15.84 -4.71 20.78
CA ALA A 255 -15.95 -5.02 22.21
C ALA A 255 -14.93 -6.08 22.68
N SER A 256 -14.42 -6.95 21.77
CA SER A 256 -13.42 -7.97 22.13
C SER A 256 -11.97 -7.53 21.90
N GLY A 257 -11.74 -6.41 21.21
CA GLY A 257 -10.39 -5.90 20.91
C GLY A 257 -9.52 -6.83 20.05
N LYS A 258 -10.09 -7.91 19.50
CA LYS A 258 -9.32 -8.92 18.75
C LYS A 258 -10.01 -9.33 17.45
N TYR A 259 -9.19 -9.62 16.45
CA TYR A 259 -9.57 -10.28 15.21
C TYR A 259 -8.68 -11.50 15.00
N ILE A 260 -9.30 -12.66 14.86
CA ILE A 260 -8.61 -13.95 14.70
C ILE A 260 -9.12 -14.59 13.42
N ASN A 261 -8.21 -14.96 12.53
CA ASN A 261 -8.53 -15.65 11.30
C ASN A 261 -8.66 -17.17 11.53
N ASN A 262 -9.25 -17.85 10.57
CA ASN A 262 -9.54 -19.29 10.66
C ASN A 262 -8.26 -20.14 10.74
N GLY A 263 -8.37 -21.31 11.41
CA GLY A 263 -7.30 -22.30 11.47
C GLY A 263 -6.18 -22.01 12.46
N SER A 264 -6.31 -20.98 13.30
CA SER A 264 -5.34 -20.71 14.37
C SER A 264 -5.72 -21.44 15.66
N GLU A 265 -4.71 -22.05 16.30
CA GLU A 265 -4.83 -22.75 17.58
C GLU A 265 -4.55 -21.76 18.72
N ILE A 266 -5.63 -21.37 19.44
CA ILE A 266 -5.53 -20.35 20.51
C ILE A 266 -6.10 -20.93 21.80
N PRO A 267 -5.25 -21.18 22.82
CA PRO A 267 -5.72 -21.66 24.12
C PRO A 267 -6.68 -20.67 24.80
N ALA A 268 -7.64 -21.20 25.55
CA ALA A 268 -8.60 -20.37 26.31
C ALA A 268 -7.95 -19.46 27.37
N CYS A 269 -6.73 -19.81 27.81
CA CYS A 269 -5.94 -19.01 28.76
C CYS A 269 -5.17 -17.85 28.09
N THR A 270 -5.29 -17.66 26.77
CA THR A 270 -4.66 -16.52 26.08
C THR A 270 -5.37 -15.23 26.45
N VAL A 271 -4.60 -14.23 26.88
CA VAL A 271 -5.12 -12.91 27.26
C VAL A 271 -4.92 -11.93 26.11
N PHE A 272 -6.00 -11.22 25.75
CA PHE A 272 -5.96 -10.15 24.76
C PHE A 272 -6.26 -8.80 25.42
N GLU A 273 -5.44 -7.79 25.13
CA GLU A 273 -5.67 -6.40 25.55
C GLU A 273 -5.50 -5.46 24.34
N GLY A 274 -6.24 -4.36 24.34
CA GLY A 274 -6.22 -3.39 23.23
C GLY A 274 -6.71 -3.98 21.90
N THR A 275 -6.07 -3.61 20.78
CA THR A 275 -6.45 -4.05 19.43
C THR A 275 -5.42 -5.01 18.87
N SER A 276 -5.79 -6.26 18.61
CA SER A 276 -4.86 -7.27 18.11
C SER A 276 -5.44 -8.07 16.94
N THR A 277 -4.61 -8.35 15.93
CA THR A 277 -4.97 -9.23 14.80
C THR A 277 -4.10 -10.47 14.82
N ILE A 278 -4.71 -11.63 14.54
CA ILE A 278 -4.00 -12.91 14.39
C ILE A 278 -4.36 -13.51 13.03
N GLY A 279 -3.35 -13.85 12.27
CA GLY A 279 -3.43 -14.49 10.97
C GLY A 279 -3.96 -15.92 11.02
N SER A 280 -4.00 -16.56 9.87
CA SER A 280 -4.38 -17.98 9.73
C SER A 280 -3.24 -18.89 10.16
N GLY A 281 -3.57 -20.11 10.65
CA GLY A 281 -2.59 -21.16 10.93
C GLY A 281 -1.61 -20.87 12.08
N CYS A 282 -1.86 -19.83 12.89
CA CYS A 282 -1.02 -19.53 14.04
C CYS A 282 -1.18 -20.56 15.16
N LYS A 283 -0.07 -20.86 15.83
CA LYS A 283 -0.03 -21.71 17.03
C LYS A 283 0.39 -20.87 18.23
N ILE A 284 -0.55 -20.63 19.14
CA ILE A 284 -0.33 -19.82 20.33
C ILE A 284 -0.15 -20.75 21.53
N GLY A 285 0.92 -20.56 22.26
CA GLY A 285 1.21 -21.31 23.48
C GLY A 285 0.27 -20.97 24.64
N LYS A 286 0.44 -21.70 25.76
CA LYS A 286 -0.35 -21.45 26.98
C LYS A 286 0.11 -20.17 27.67
N ASN A 287 -0.85 -19.48 28.34
CA ASN A 287 -0.60 -18.25 29.11
C ASN A 287 0.08 -17.13 28.33
N VAL A 288 -0.14 -17.07 27.01
CA VAL A 288 0.35 -15.98 26.18
C VAL A 288 -0.52 -14.74 26.38
N LYS A 289 0.13 -13.57 26.47
CA LYS A 289 -0.53 -12.27 26.54
C LYS A 289 -0.23 -11.48 25.26
N ILE A 290 -1.28 -11.01 24.56
CA ILE A 290 -1.16 -10.27 23.29
C ILE A 290 -1.82 -8.91 23.47
N ILE A 291 -1.03 -7.83 23.28
CA ILE A 291 -1.44 -6.45 23.55
C ILE A 291 -1.13 -5.60 22.31
N ASP A 292 -2.13 -4.94 21.72
CA ASP A 292 -1.97 -3.97 20.62
C ASP A 292 -1.05 -4.48 19.49
N SER A 293 -1.15 -5.75 19.10
CA SER A 293 -0.17 -6.40 18.24
C SER A 293 -0.78 -6.97 16.96
N ILE A 294 0.00 -6.98 15.88
CA ILE A 294 -0.38 -7.51 14.57
C ILE A 294 0.46 -8.77 14.32
N ILE A 295 -0.19 -9.92 14.27
CA ILE A 295 0.43 -11.22 14.05
C ILE A 295 -0.09 -11.75 12.71
N TRP A 296 0.82 -12.02 11.77
CA TRP A 296 0.50 -12.55 10.45
C TRP A 296 0.31 -14.06 10.48
N ASP A 297 0.18 -14.69 9.29
CA ASP A 297 -0.12 -16.11 9.15
C ASP A 297 1.05 -17.01 9.62
N ASP A 298 0.72 -18.23 10.07
CA ASP A 298 1.66 -19.31 10.41
C ASP A 298 2.69 -18.93 11.47
N VAL A 299 2.36 -18.02 12.39
CA VAL A 299 3.24 -17.63 13.50
C VAL A 299 3.12 -18.62 14.66
N ILE A 300 4.24 -18.96 15.27
CA ILE A 300 4.31 -19.78 16.49
C ILE A 300 4.74 -18.89 17.65
N LEU A 301 3.93 -18.83 18.70
CA LEU A 301 4.27 -18.20 19.98
C LEU A 301 4.40 -19.28 21.05
N GLU A 302 5.55 -19.33 21.73
CA GLU A 302 5.77 -20.28 22.83
C GLU A 302 4.95 -19.95 24.08
N ASP A 303 4.95 -20.84 25.07
CA ASP A 303 4.24 -20.68 26.33
C ASP A 303 4.78 -19.53 27.18
N ASN A 304 3.89 -18.89 27.95
CA ASN A 304 4.20 -17.89 28.99
C ASN A 304 4.90 -16.61 28.48
N ILE A 305 4.67 -16.20 27.24
CA ILE A 305 5.27 -14.97 26.69
C ILE A 305 4.23 -13.85 26.54
N THR A 306 4.75 -12.61 26.53
CA THR A 306 3.99 -11.39 26.25
C THR A 306 4.43 -10.80 24.91
N VAL A 307 3.48 -10.51 24.03
CA VAL A 307 3.66 -9.76 22.80
C VAL A 307 2.92 -8.44 22.91
N LYS A 308 3.67 -7.32 22.94
CA LYS A 308 3.10 -6.00 23.15
C LYS A 308 3.53 -5.04 22.06
N ASN A 309 2.57 -4.25 21.54
CA ASN A 309 2.76 -3.18 20.54
C ASN A 309 3.68 -3.58 19.37
N SER A 310 3.59 -4.83 18.91
CA SER A 310 4.55 -5.44 17.99
C SER A 310 3.88 -5.91 16.71
N ILE A 311 4.68 -6.05 15.63
CA ILE A 311 4.25 -6.63 14.35
C ILE A 311 5.11 -7.87 14.12
N ILE A 312 4.48 -9.01 13.91
CA ILE A 312 5.16 -10.29 13.67
C ILE A 312 4.75 -10.80 12.28
N ALA A 313 5.71 -10.85 11.35
CA ALA A 313 5.48 -11.35 10.00
C ALA A 313 5.27 -12.87 9.97
N SER A 314 4.70 -13.36 8.86
CA SER A 314 4.35 -14.77 8.68
C SER A 314 5.53 -15.71 8.88
N LYS A 315 5.23 -16.91 9.40
CA LYS A 315 6.18 -18.01 9.62
C LYS A 315 7.30 -17.68 10.62
N SER A 316 7.05 -16.73 11.50
CA SER A 316 7.96 -16.42 12.61
C SER A 316 7.72 -17.32 13.81
N HIS A 317 8.78 -17.61 14.56
CA HIS A 317 8.76 -18.39 15.79
C HIS A 317 9.32 -17.54 16.93
N ILE A 318 8.51 -17.33 17.97
CA ILE A 318 8.79 -16.43 19.08
C ILE A 318 8.82 -17.23 20.38
N ALA A 319 9.95 -17.18 21.08
CA ALA A 319 10.22 -17.94 22.31
C ALA A 319 10.49 -17.05 23.53
N SER A 320 10.33 -15.73 23.43
CA SER A 320 10.53 -14.79 24.54
C SER A 320 9.60 -13.58 24.38
N ASP A 321 9.47 -12.81 25.45
CA ASP A 321 8.69 -11.56 25.43
C ASP A 321 9.18 -10.60 24.33
N ILE A 322 8.22 -9.94 23.67
CA ILE A 322 8.45 -8.92 22.63
C ILE A 322 7.67 -7.67 22.99
N CYS A 323 8.33 -6.52 22.93
CA CYS A 323 7.71 -5.22 23.16
C CYS A 323 8.25 -4.18 22.18
N ASP A 324 7.33 -3.49 21.50
CA ASP A 324 7.64 -2.39 20.54
C ASP A 324 8.54 -2.83 19.36
N GLU A 325 8.44 -4.08 18.93
CA GLU A 325 9.28 -4.67 17.90
C GLU A 325 8.51 -4.95 16.59
N VAL A 326 9.28 -5.04 15.51
CA VAL A 326 8.80 -5.52 14.19
C VAL A 326 9.68 -6.67 13.74
N ILE A 327 9.11 -7.87 13.73
CA ILE A 327 9.80 -9.10 13.40
C ILE A 327 9.52 -9.48 11.95
N GLY A 328 10.55 -9.58 11.13
CA GLY A 328 10.48 -10.08 9.76
C GLY A 328 10.32 -11.60 9.69
N SER A 329 9.92 -12.12 8.53
CA SER A 329 9.75 -13.56 8.32
C SER A 329 11.05 -14.35 8.53
N ASN A 330 10.97 -15.48 9.23
CA ASN A 330 12.11 -16.38 9.45
C ASN A 330 12.71 -16.92 8.15
N GLU A 331 11.93 -17.11 7.09
CA GLU A 331 12.44 -17.54 5.77
C GLU A 331 13.50 -16.59 5.23
N ILE A 332 13.29 -15.28 5.39
CA ILE A 332 14.24 -14.26 4.95
C ILE A 332 15.48 -14.25 5.84
N ILE A 333 15.30 -14.39 7.14
CA ILE A 333 16.44 -14.46 8.08
C ILE A 333 17.32 -15.67 7.78
N GLN A 334 16.72 -16.81 7.45
CA GLN A 334 17.46 -18.02 7.07
C GLN A 334 18.15 -17.87 5.70
N LYS A 335 17.49 -17.27 4.70
CA LYS A 335 18.12 -16.97 3.40
C LYS A 335 19.32 -16.04 3.56
N ILE A 336 19.20 -15.00 4.39
CA ILE A 336 20.30 -14.08 4.70
C ILE A 336 21.45 -14.83 5.42
N LYS A 337 21.13 -15.68 6.41
CA LYS A 337 22.15 -16.50 7.10
C LYS A 337 22.84 -17.48 6.16
N ALA A 338 22.11 -18.17 5.28
CA ALA A 338 22.66 -19.09 4.29
C ALA A 338 23.58 -18.36 3.30
N TRP A 339 23.21 -17.17 2.86
CA TRP A 339 24.06 -16.34 2.00
C TRP A 339 25.36 -15.93 2.69
N PHE A 340 25.31 -15.53 3.98
CA PHE A 340 26.50 -15.19 4.77
C PHE A 340 27.40 -16.38 5.02
N LEU A 341 26.84 -17.60 5.07
CA LEU A 341 27.61 -18.85 5.31
C LEU A 341 28.18 -19.46 4.02
N GLY A 342 27.99 -18.80 2.86
CA GLY A 342 28.57 -19.26 1.59
C GLY A 342 27.82 -20.45 0.96
N TYR A 343 26.65 -20.81 1.43
CA TYR A 343 25.79 -21.80 0.78
C TYR A 343 25.05 -21.17 -0.40
N PHE A 344 25.77 -21.08 -1.52
CA PHE A 344 25.21 -20.65 -2.79
C PHE A 344 24.33 -21.74 -3.40
N LEU A 345 23.03 -21.56 -3.39
CA LEU A 345 22.12 -22.08 -4.43
C LEU A 345 20.79 -21.28 -4.31
N LEU A 346 20.44 -20.60 -5.41
CA LEU A 346 19.15 -20.01 -5.78
C LEU A 346 19.04 -18.47 -5.71
N ASP A 347 18.74 -17.95 -6.89
CA ASP A 347 18.25 -16.62 -7.24
C ASP A 347 19.04 -15.41 -6.70
N LEU A 348 20.09 -15.09 -7.44
CA LEU A 348 21.12 -14.11 -7.07
C LEU A 348 20.62 -12.66 -6.99
N GLU A 349 19.60 -12.27 -7.77
CA GLU A 349 19.18 -10.87 -7.85
C GLU A 349 18.29 -10.43 -6.69
N GLU A 350 17.27 -11.19 -6.35
CA GLU A 350 16.34 -10.87 -5.26
C GLU A 350 17.03 -10.91 -3.88
N THR A 351 17.84 -11.95 -3.66
CA THR A 351 18.58 -12.11 -2.41
C THR A 351 19.68 -11.06 -2.25
N ALA A 352 20.34 -10.65 -3.34
CA ALA A 352 21.39 -9.63 -3.30
C ALA A 352 20.82 -8.23 -2.98
N GLN A 353 19.61 -7.90 -3.44
CA GLN A 353 18.97 -6.61 -3.16
C GLN A 353 18.55 -6.50 -1.70
N VAL A 354 17.97 -7.57 -1.13
CA VAL A 354 17.63 -7.69 0.29
C VAL A 354 18.89 -7.67 1.16
N CYS A 355 19.92 -8.42 0.80
CA CYS A 355 21.19 -8.47 1.56
C CYS A 355 21.95 -7.14 1.52
N LYS A 356 21.97 -6.41 0.40
CA LYS A 356 22.61 -5.09 0.33
C LYS A 356 21.94 -4.08 1.28
N SER A 357 20.62 -4.05 1.34
CA SER A 357 19.87 -3.18 2.24
C SER A 357 20.14 -3.53 3.73
N TYR A 358 20.24 -4.82 4.05
CA TYR A 358 20.50 -5.30 5.40
C TYR A 358 21.96 -5.01 5.85
N LEU A 359 22.94 -5.19 4.95
CA LEU A 359 24.35 -4.88 5.24
C LEU A 359 24.60 -3.41 5.52
N VAL A 360 23.93 -2.51 4.82
CA VAL A 360 24.02 -1.07 5.09
C VAL A 360 23.50 -0.75 6.49
N LYS A 361 22.40 -1.38 6.93
CA LYS A 361 21.83 -1.14 8.28
C LYS A 361 22.65 -1.79 9.40
N ILE A 362 23.20 -2.98 9.21
CA ILE A 362 24.11 -3.59 10.22
C ILE A 362 25.38 -2.74 10.40
N LYS A 363 25.91 -2.15 9.33
CA LYS A 363 27.04 -1.21 9.44
C LYS A 363 26.67 0.06 10.20
N LEU A 364 25.47 0.61 9.97
CA LEU A 364 24.95 1.77 10.71
C LEU A 364 24.69 1.44 12.19
N TYR A 365 24.14 0.25 12.49
CA TYR A 365 23.87 -0.18 13.88
C TYR A 365 25.17 -0.46 14.67
N ARG A 366 26.19 -1.06 14.04
CA ARG A 366 27.52 -1.24 14.67
C ARG A 366 28.29 0.06 14.84
N GLY A 367 28.10 1.04 13.94
CA GLY A 367 28.69 2.37 14.06
C GLY A 367 28.13 3.19 15.21
N THR A 368 26.83 3.04 15.54
CA THR A 368 26.18 3.72 16.68
C THR A 368 26.44 3.05 18.04
N MET A 369 26.75 1.75 18.07
CA MET A 369 27.12 1.06 19.31
C MET A 369 28.61 1.20 19.69
N ALA A 370 29.47 1.61 18.76
CA ALA A 370 30.90 1.89 19.01
C ALA A 370 31.16 3.32 19.48
N GLN A 371 30.10 4.17 19.59
CA GLN A 371 30.20 5.55 20.10
C GLN A 371 29.39 5.76 21.40
N ARG A 372 29.05 4.68 22.12
CA ARG A 372 28.49 4.76 23.48
C ARG A 372 29.35 3.99 24.46
#